data_a304809b46edec1bf4deaf128dd4b780
#
_entry.id   a304809b46edec1bf4deaf128dd4b780
#
_cell.length_a   1.000
_cell.length_b   1.000
_cell.length_c   1.000
_cell.angle_alpha   90.00
_cell.angle_beta   90.00
_cell.angle_gamma   90.00
#
_symmetry.space_group_name_H-M   'P 1'
#
loop_
_entity.id
_entity.type
_entity.pdbx_description
1 polymer ?
#
loop_
_entity_poly.entity_id
_entity_poly.type
_entity_poly.pdbx_seq_one_letter_code
_entity_poly.pdbx_strand_id
1 'polypeptide(L)'
;MNFFYVMNGKKLKQALIICVAVVFAAGIVYSERGNVTVFSPNEPAAIYNVPTEKKVIALTFDISWGDTRTEPILKVLEDKGVKNATFFLSSPWSESHPELVKRIASSGWEIGSHGHKHVNYSSLNDDEIRTQIKTAHAILSETSGTAPNLIRLPNGDFDKRVLRIANELNYSVIQWDTDSLDWKNPGVEQIVNRVTSKAHPGDIVLLHASDSCKQTHEALPIIIDKLRSQGYEFVSVSQLMKQTHVDNKPPVEDHT
;
A
#
# COMPACT_ATOMS: atom_id res chain seq x y z
N MET A 1 68.60 -19.26 23.76
CA MET A 1 68.35 -17.85 24.06
C MET A 1 66.85 -17.68 24.24
N ASN A 2 66.36 -17.60 25.51
CA ASN A 2 64.94 -17.53 25.78
C ASN A 2 64.53 -16.05 25.85
N PHE A 3 63.71 -15.60 24.91
CA PHE A 3 63.15 -14.26 24.93
C PHE A 3 61.90 -14.23 25.83
N PHE A 4 62.01 -13.60 26.98
CA PHE A 4 60.86 -13.32 27.85
C PHE A 4 60.22 -12.00 27.40
N TYR A 5 58.99 -12.07 26.91
CA TYR A 5 58.19 -10.88 26.58
C TYR A 5 57.38 -10.48 27.82
N VAL A 6 57.75 -9.37 28.44
CA VAL A 6 56.99 -8.83 29.59
C VAL A 6 55.92 -7.88 29.05
N MET A 7 54.69 -8.37 29.04
CA MET A 7 53.55 -7.52 28.67
C MET A 7 53.03 -6.69 29.86
N ASN A 8 52.87 -5.39 29.66
CA ASN A 8 52.27 -4.49 30.64
C ASN A 8 50.78 -4.83 30.85
N GLY A 9 50.35 -5.18 32.09
CA GLY A 9 48.97 -5.60 32.37
C GLY A 9 47.90 -4.59 32.01
N LYS A 10 48.22 -3.27 31.91
CA LYS A 10 47.28 -2.26 31.40
C LYS A 10 47.08 -2.37 29.89
N LYS A 11 48.13 -2.67 29.13
CA LYS A 11 48.03 -2.88 27.67
C LYS A 11 47.30 -4.17 27.35
N LEU A 12 47.46 -5.21 28.16
CA LEU A 12 46.75 -6.48 28.01
C LEU A 12 45.24 -6.28 28.24
N LYS A 13 44.84 -5.54 29.31
CA LYS A 13 43.44 -5.20 29.56
C LYS A 13 42.83 -4.38 28.41
N GLN A 14 43.54 -3.40 27.88
CA GLN A 14 43.06 -2.60 26.75
C GLN A 14 42.89 -3.44 25.49
N ALA A 15 43.83 -4.33 25.18
CA ALA A 15 43.72 -5.23 24.04
C ALA A 15 42.53 -6.19 24.19
N LEU A 16 42.28 -6.71 25.38
CA LEU A 16 41.13 -7.60 25.66
C LEU A 16 39.79 -6.83 25.44
N ILE A 17 39.68 -5.60 25.93
CA ILE A 17 38.47 -4.80 25.76
C ILE A 17 38.21 -4.50 24.25
N ILE A 18 39.25 -4.17 23.50
CA ILE A 18 39.14 -3.95 22.06
C ILE A 18 38.74 -5.24 21.35
N CYS A 19 39.31 -6.38 21.65
CA CYS A 19 38.92 -7.66 21.07
C CYS A 19 37.45 -8.01 21.36
N VAL A 20 36.98 -7.81 22.60
CA VAL A 20 35.58 -8.04 22.98
C VAL A 20 34.64 -7.08 22.21
N ALA A 21 35.00 -5.81 22.08
CA ALA A 21 34.22 -4.82 21.32
C ALA A 21 34.14 -5.18 19.82
N VAL A 22 35.25 -5.63 19.23
CA VAL A 22 35.29 -6.08 17.83
C VAL A 22 34.44 -7.33 17.60
N VAL A 23 34.51 -8.32 18.51
CA VAL A 23 33.69 -9.54 18.43
C VAL A 23 32.22 -9.21 18.60
N PHE A 24 31.88 -8.29 19.50
CA PHE A 24 30.51 -7.84 19.72
C PHE A 24 29.97 -7.08 18.48
N ALA A 25 30.75 -6.16 17.92
CA ALA A 25 30.39 -5.45 16.68
C ALA A 25 30.25 -6.40 15.50
N ALA A 26 31.17 -7.38 15.36
CA ALA A 26 31.06 -8.41 14.33
C ALA A 26 29.83 -9.30 14.52
N GLY A 27 29.47 -9.63 15.77
CA GLY A 27 28.24 -10.35 16.12
C GLY A 27 26.97 -9.59 15.75
N ILE A 28 26.92 -8.28 16.00
CA ILE A 28 25.80 -7.43 15.56
C ILE A 28 25.70 -7.41 14.04
N VAL A 29 26.81 -7.17 13.33
CA VAL A 29 26.85 -7.16 11.86
C VAL A 29 26.45 -8.53 11.28
N TYR A 30 26.86 -9.63 11.92
CA TYR A 30 26.48 -10.99 11.51
C TYR A 30 24.99 -11.26 11.77
N SER A 31 24.45 -10.83 12.91
CA SER A 31 23.03 -10.93 13.25
C SER A 31 22.15 -10.07 12.31
N GLU A 32 22.60 -8.86 11.96
CA GLU A 32 21.91 -7.99 11.02
C GLU A 32 21.99 -8.50 9.57
N ARG A 33 23.09 -9.15 9.17
CA ARG A 33 23.18 -9.82 7.87
C ARG A 33 22.18 -10.95 7.69
N GLY A 34 21.79 -11.62 8.79
CA GLY A 34 20.73 -12.64 8.77
C GLY A 34 19.31 -12.06 8.65
N ASN A 35 19.13 -10.77 8.97
CA ASN A 35 17.85 -10.05 8.89
C ASN A 35 17.71 -9.14 7.66
N VAL A 36 18.75 -9.02 6.84
CA VAL A 36 18.59 -8.48 5.49
C VAL A 36 17.85 -9.54 4.69
N THR A 37 16.54 -9.50 4.72
CA THR A 37 15.71 -10.15 3.71
C THR A 37 16.11 -9.54 2.38
N VAL A 38 17.10 -10.14 1.73
CA VAL A 38 17.34 -9.93 0.30
C VAL A 38 16.01 -10.31 -0.33
N PHE A 39 15.25 -9.32 -0.78
CA PHE A 39 14.05 -9.57 -1.57
C PHE A 39 14.50 -10.48 -2.71
N SER A 40 14.11 -11.75 -2.65
CA SER A 40 14.26 -12.62 -3.79
C SER A 40 13.46 -11.97 -4.91
N PRO A 41 14.01 -11.72 -6.10
CA PRO A 41 13.27 -11.07 -7.20
C PRO A 41 11.99 -11.81 -7.59
N ASN A 42 11.74 -12.97 -7.00
CA ASN A 42 10.61 -13.86 -7.27
C ASN A 42 9.65 -14.04 -6.08
N GLU A 43 9.87 -13.40 -4.92
CA GLU A 43 8.88 -13.49 -3.82
C GLU A 43 7.82 -12.39 -3.95
N PRO A 44 6.51 -12.76 -3.87
CA PRO A 44 5.44 -11.77 -3.88
C PRO A 44 5.57 -10.79 -2.71
N ALA A 45 5.46 -9.50 -3.00
CA ALA A 45 5.53 -8.44 -2.01
C ALA A 45 4.31 -7.54 -2.10
N ALA A 46 3.93 -6.91 -0.98
CA ALA A 46 2.91 -5.88 -0.97
C ALA A 46 3.50 -4.55 -1.48
N ILE A 47 2.70 -3.81 -2.24
CA ILE A 47 3.09 -2.55 -2.88
C ILE A 47 2.55 -1.40 -2.03
N TYR A 48 3.44 -0.56 -1.51
CA TYR A 48 3.11 0.60 -0.67
C TYR A 48 3.17 1.91 -1.44
N ASN A 49 4.10 2.01 -2.37
CA ASN A 49 4.32 3.11 -3.29
C ASN A 49 4.99 2.58 -4.56
N VAL A 50 5.13 3.44 -5.55
CA VAL A 50 5.84 3.11 -6.80
C VAL A 50 6.93 4.16 -7.01
N PRO A 51 8.22 3.80 -6.91
CA PRO A 51 9.31 4.75 -7.11
C PRO A 51 9.24 5.44 -8.47
N THR A 52 9.15 6.77 -8.47
CA THR A 52 9.12 7.60 -9.68
C THR A 52 9.50 9.04 -9.35
N GLU A 53 10.11 9.75 -10.29
CA GLU A 53 10.37 11.18 -10.20
C GLU A 53 9.16 12.04 -10.64
N LYS A 54 8.16 11.44 -11.28
CA LYS A 54 6.97 12.14 -11.75
C LYS A 54 6.06 12.46 -10.56
N LYS A 55 5.52 13.67 -10.52
CA LYS A 55 4.54 14.08 -9.50
C LYS A 55 3.16 13.46 -9.77
N VAL A 56 3.09 12.14 -9.67
CA VAL A 56 1.86 11.35 -9.75
C VAL A 56 1.59 10.67 -8.43
N ILE A 57 0.30 10.53 -8.08
CA ILE A 57 -0.14 9.97 -6.81
C ILE A 57 -1.45 9.22 -7.00
N ALA A 58 -1.64 8.11 -6.30
CA ALA A 58 -2.89 7.36 -6.31
C ALA A 58 -3.73 7.68 -5.08
N LEU A 59 -4.90 8.30 -5.27
CA LEU A 59 -5.93 8.38 -4.22
C LEU A 59 -6.69 7.07 -4.18
N THR A 60 -6.70 6.41 -3.04
CA THR A 60 -7.35 5.11 -2.87
C THR A 60 -8.37 5.15 -1.72
N PHE A 61 -9.51 4.46 -1.92
CA PHE A 61 -10.63 4.49 -1.00
C PHE A 61 -11.05 3.07 -0.62
N ASP A 62 -11.02 2.74 0.67
CA ASP A 62 -11.51 1.46 1.16
C ASP A 62 -12.99 1.58 1.55
N ILE A 63 -13.82 0.64 1.06
CA ILE A 63 -15.24 0.57 1.40
C ILE A 63 -15.55 -0.83 1.94
N SER A 64 -15.88 -0.91 3.23
CA SER A 64 -16.20 -2.16 3.90
C SER A 64 -17.67 -2.26 4.28
N TRP A 65 -18.31 -1.13 4.64
CA TRP A 65 -19.70 -1.06 5.09
C TRP A 65 -20.24 0.38 5.02
N GLY A 66 -21.55 0.51 5.12
CA GLY A 66 -22.27 1.78 5.25
C GLY A 66 -22.99 2.21 3.99
N ASP A 67 -23.95 3.12 4.16
CA ASP A 67 -24.91 3.53 3.15
C ASP A 67 -24.81 5.02 2.81
N THR A 68 -24.05 5.82 3.61
CA THR A 68 -24.16 7.28 3.58
C THR A 68 -22.90 8.01 3.14
N ARG A 69 -21.70 7.45 3.33
CA ARG A 69 -20.43 8.18 3.09
C ARG A 69 -19.87 8.02 1.70
N THR A 70 -20.17 6.94 1.02
CA THR A 70 -19.68 6.71 -0.35
C THR A 70 -20.20 7.78 -1.32
N GLU A 71 -21.50 8.05 -1.32
CA GLU A 71 -22.14 9.00 -2.24
C GLU A 71 -21.52 10.41 -2.21
N PRO A 72 -21.35 11.09 -1.04
CA PRO A 72 -20.67 12.38 -0.96
C PRO A 72 -19.22 12.36 -1.50
N ILE A 73 -18.48 11.26 -1.29
CA ILE A 73 -17.11 11.12 -1.79
C ILE A 73 -17.08 11.03 -3.32
N LEU A 74 -17.95 10.20 -3.92
CA LEU A 74 -18.07 10.12 -5.37
C LEU A 74 -18.41 11.49 -5.98
N LYS A 75 -19.35 12.18 -5.36
CA LYS A 75 -19.72 13.54 -5.80
C LYS A 75 -18.54 14.51 -5.74
N VAL A 76 -17.75 14.50 -4.69
CA VAL A 76 -16.54 15.33 -4.59
C VAL A 76 -15.55 15.03 -5.71
N LEU A 77 -15.30 13.76 -6.01
CA LEU A 77 -14.39 13.36 -7.10
C LEU A 77 -14.89 13.84 -8.46
N GLU A 78 -16.21 13.73 -8.71
CA GLU A 78 -16.86 14.24 -9.92
C GLU A 78 -16.77 15.76 -10.03
N ASP A 79 -17.19 16.49 -8.99
CA ASP A 79 -17.17 17.96 -8.93
C ASP A 79 -15.75 18.52 -9.12
N LYS A 80 -14.74 17.82 -8.57
CA LYS A 80 -13.32 18.17 -8.73
C LYS A 80 -12.71 17.65 -10.03
N GLY A 81 -13.47 16.94 -10.86
CA GLY A 81 -12.97 16.38 -12.13
C GLY A 81 -11.80 15.42 -11.96
N VAL A 82 -11.80 14.60 -10.91
CA VAL A 82 -10.81 13.56 -10.69
C VAL A 82 -11.15 12.36 -11.59
N LYS A 83 -10.34 12.16 -12.64
CA LYS A 83 -10.58 11.12 -13.64
C LYS A 83 -10.09 9.75 -13.20
N ASN A 84 -9.08 9.70 -12.34
CA ASN A 84 -8.45 8.47 -11.91
C ASN A 84 -8.42 8.41 -10.38
N ALA A 85 -8.93 7.32 -9.83
CA ALA A 85 -8.87 6.92 -8.42
C ALA A 85 -8.99 5.41 -8.36
N THR A 86 -8.70 4.78 -7.21
CA THR A 86 -8.88 3.34 -7.02
C THR A 86 -9.72 3.09 -5.78
N PHE A 87 -10.75 2.27 -5.92
CA PHE A 87 -11.64 1.87 -4.85
C PHE A 87 -11.43 0.40 -4.51
N PHE A 88 -11.10 0.09 -3.26
CA PHE A 88 -11.03 -1.28 -2.76
C PHE A 88 -12.35 -1.60 -2.06
N LEU A 89 -13.15 -2.45 -2.70
CA LEU A 89 -14.52 -2.75 -2.27
C LEU A 89 -14.58 -4.10 -1.57
N SER A 90 -15.21 -4.18 -0.40
CA SER A 90 -15.61 -5.46 0.16
C SER A 90 -16.79 -6.04 -0.63
N SER A 91 -16.77 -7.36 -0.86
CA SER A 91 -17.79 -7.96 -1.70
C SER A 91 -19.19 -7.97 -1.07
N PRO A 92 -19.40 -8.09 0.28
CA PRO A 92 -20.74 -7.96 0.87
C PRO A 92 -21.33 -6.55 0.69
N TRP A 93 -20.48 -5.51 0.79
CA TRP A 93 -20.93 -4.15 0.52
C TRP A 93 -21.30 -3.98 -0.95
N SER A 94 -20.51 -4.51 -1.85
CA SER A 94 -20.75 -4.41 -3.30
C SER A 94 -22.02 -5.11 -3.73
N GLU A 95 -22.33 -6.27 -3.13
CA GLU A 95 -23.56 -7.00 -3.38
C GLU A 95 -24.80 -6.24 -2.91
N SER A 96 -24.69 -5.52 -1.77
CA SER A 96 -25.78 -4.70 -1.24
C SER A 96 -25.92 -3.32 -1.90
N HIS A 97 -24.90 -2.84 -2.63
CA HIS A 97 -24.89 -1.51 -3.26
C HIS A 97 -24.51 -1.56 -4.76
N PRO A 98 -25.16 -2.39 -5.58
CA PRO A 98 -24.77 -2.60 -6.96
C PRO A 98 -24.80 -1.31 -7.80
N GLU A 99 -25.68 -0.36 -7.49
CA GLU A 99 -25.77 0.91 -8.22
C GLU A 99 -24.57 1.83 -7.95
N LEU A 100 -24.05 1.84 -6.70
CA LEU A 100 -22.83 2.60 -6.39
C LEU A 100 -21.61 1.95 -7.03
N VAL A 101 -21.52 0.61 -7.04
CA VAL A 101 -20.45 -0.12 -7.74
C VAL A 101 -20.45 0.18 -9.24
N LYS A 102 -21.63 0.13 -9.89
CA LYS A 102 -21.78 0.50 -11.30
C LYS A 102 -21.38 1.95 -11.56
N ARG A 103 -21.72 2.88 -10.67
CA ARG A 103 -21.34 4.28 -10.79
C ARG A 103 -19.82 4.46 -10.70
N ILE A 104 -19.15 3.79 -9.75
CA ILE A 104 -17.68 3.78 -9.65
C ILE A 104 -17.07 3.27 -10.96
N ALA A 105 -17.54 2.14 -11.46
CA ALA A 105 -17.05 1.54 -12.71
C ALA A 105 -17.30 2.45 -13.93
N SER A 106 -18.51 3.00 -14.07
CA SER A 106 -18.87 3.85 -15.22
C SER A 106 -18.18 5.21 -15.21
N SER A 107 -17.74 5.69 -14.04
CA SER A 107 -16.90 6.89 -13.92
C SER A 107 -15.44 6.66 -14.36
N GLY A 108 -15.08 5.42 -14.69
CA GLY A 108 -13.72 5.04 -15.09
C GLY A 108 -12.75 4.89 -13.92
N TRP A 109 -13.24 4.89 -12.69
CA TRP A 109 -12.40 4.63 -11.52
C TRP A 109 -12.11 3.15 -11.37
N GLU A 110 -10.89 2.85 -10.99
CA GLU A 110 -10.41 1.47 -10.82
C GLU A 110 -11.05 0.81 -9.61
N ILE A 111 -11.46 -0.46 -9.76
CA ILE A 111 -12.00 -1.27 -8.69
C ILE A 111 -11.00 -2.38 -8.36
N GLY A 112 -10.57 -2.41 -7.09
CA GLY A 112 -9.85 -3.49 -6.45
C GLY A 112 -10.71 -4.23 -5.43
N SER A 113 -10.24 -5.36 -4.95
CA SER A 113 -10.88 -6.15 -3.91
C SER A 113 -10.45 -5.70 -2.51
N HIS A 114 -11.39 -5.57 -1.58
CA HIS A 114 -11.13 -5.47 -0.15
C HIS A 114 -11.53 -6.77 0.60
N GLY A 115 -11.54 -7.87 -0.13
CA GLY A 115 -11.89 -9.19 0.37
C GLY A 115 -13.40 -9.40 0.57
N HIS A 116 -13.74 -10.56 1.16
CA HIS A 116 -15.14 -10.90 1.46
C HIS A 116 -15.50 -10.54 2.91
N LYS A 117 -14.88 -11.16 3.90
CA LYS A 117 -15.08 -10.79 5.31
C LYS A 117 -13.97 -9.86 5.76
N HIS A 118 -14.33 -8.83 6.54
CA HIS A 118 -13.37 -7.89 7.12
C HIS A 118 -12.69 -8.48 8.37
N VAL A 119 -11.79 -9.43 8.15
CA VAL A 119 -11.02 -10.15 9.18
C VAL A 119 -9.53 -10.13 8.84
N ASN A 120 -8.69 -10.42 9.82
CA ASN A 120 -7.25 -10.56 9.60
C ASN A 120 -6.96 -11.85 8.82
N TYR A 121 -6.44 -11.73 7.61
CA TYR A 121 -6.18 -12.86 6.73
C TYR A 121 -5.00 -13.72 7.21
N SER A 122 -4.05 -13.14 7.94
CA SER A 122 -2.95 -13.89 8.57
C SER A 122 -3.44 -14.89 9.63
N SER A 123 -4.65 -14.68 10.19
CA SER A 123 -5.26 -15.60 11.17
C SER A 123 -6.02 -16.77 10.54
N LEU A 124 -6.25 -16.73 9.22
CA LEU A 124 -6.98 -17.76 8.49
C LEU A 124 -6.04 -18.89 8.02
N ASN A 125 -6.58 -20.08 7.76
CA ASN A 125 -5.83 -21.11 7.07
C ASN A 125 -5.83 -20.88 5.54
N ASP A 126 -5.02 -21.62 4.78
CA ASP A 126 -4.82 -21.42 3.35
C ASP A 126 -6.12 -21.56 2.53
N ASP A 127 -6.98 -22.52 2.88
CA ASP A 127 -8.24 -22.74 2.17
C ASP A 127 -9.26 -21.64 2.46
N GLU A 128 -9.28 -21.12 3.67
CA GLU A 128 -10.10 -19.98 4.06
C GLU A 128 -9.64 -18.72 3.32
N ILE A 129 -8.32 -18.45 3.25
CA ILE A 129 -7.77 -17.30 2.50
C ILE A 129 -8.21 -17.39 1.03
N ARG A 130 -8.03 -18.58 0.40
CA ARG A 130 -8.45 -18.79 -1.00
C ARG A 130 -9.94 -18.57 -1.19
N THR A 131 -10.75 -19.05 -0.25
CA THR A 131 -12.20 -18.89 -0.28
C THR A 131 -12.60 -17.41 -0.19
N GLN A 132 -12.01 -16.65 0.75
CA GLN A 132 -12.27 -15.22 0.90
C GLN A 132 -11.95 -14.44 -0.38
N ILE A 133 -10.79 -14.70 -0.99
CA ILE A 133 -10.37 -14.00 -2.22
C ILE A 133 -11.25 -14.39 -3.40
N LYS A 134 -11.52 -15.69 -3.61
CA LYS A 134 -12.33 -16.18 -4.74
C LYS A 134 -13.79 -15.74 -4.64
N THR A 135 -14.38 -15.77 -3.44
CA THR A 135 -15.76 -15.30 -3.22
C THR A 135 -15.84 -13.79 -3.54
N ALA A 136 -14.90 -13.00 -3.03
CA ALA A 136 -14.86 -11.58 -3.35
C ALA A 136 -14.66 -11.34 -4.85
N HIS A 137 -13.79 -12.10 -5.51
CA HIS A 137 -13.55 -12.01 -6.95
C HIS A 137 -14.82 -12.23 -7.76
N ALA A 138 -15.57 -13.28 -7.46
CA ALA A 138 -16.79 -13.63 -8.20
C ALA A 138 -17.85 -12.50 -8.06
N ILE A 139 -18.13 -12.06 -6.84
CA ILE A 139 -19.12 -11.02 -6.57
C ILE A 139 -18.72 -9.68 -7.20
N LEU A 140 -17.45 -9.27 -7.04
CA LEU A 140 -16.95 -8.00 -7.60
C LEU A 140 -16.96 -8.02 -9.13
N SER A 141 -16.61 -9.15 -9.75
CA SER A 141 -16.64 -9.30 -11.21
C SER A 141 -18.07 -9.18 -11.74
N GLU A 142 -19.04 -9.75 -11.05
CA GLU A 142 -20.46 -9.68 -11.42
C GLU A 142 -21.01 -8.26 -11.23
N THR A 143 -20.78 -7.65 -10.07
CA THR A 143 -21.36 -6.35 -9.72
C THR A 143 -20.75 -5.17 -10.48
N SER A 144 -19.42 -5.23 -10.76
CA SER A 144 -18.71 -4.16 -11.46
C SER A 144 -18.59 -4.36 -12.98
N GLY A 145 -18.81 -5.59 -13.46
CA GLY A 145 -18.57 -5.97 -14.85
C GLY A 145 -17.09 -6.13 -15.21
N THR A 146 -16.17 -6.05 -14.25
CA THR A 146 -14.73 -6.17 -14.48
C THR A 146 -14.09 -6.98 -13.36
N ALA A 147 -13.30 -8.00 -13.73
CA ALA A 147 -12.59 -8.81 -12.75
C ALA A 147 -11.44 -8.05 -12.11
N PRO A 148 -11.43 -7.85 -10.78
CA PRO A 148 -10.32 -7.17 -10.11
C PRO A 148 -9.07 -8.06 -10.05
N ASN A 149 -7.90 -7.43 -10.16
CA ASN A 149 -6.60 -8.07 -9.99
C ASN A 149 -5.73 -7.39 -8.92
N LEU A 150 -6.26 -6.35 -8.27
CA LEU A 150 -5.68 -5.69 -7.11
C LEU A 150 -6.48 -6.06 -5.87
N ILE A 151 -5.76 -6.34 -4.77
CA ILE A 151 -6.38 -6.58 -3.48
C ILE A 151 -5.69 -5.75 -2.39
N ARG A 152 -6.48 -5.08 -1.58
CA ARG A 152 -6.06 -4.54 -0.29
C ARG A 152 -6.72 -5.37 0.79
N LEU A 153 -5.90 -5.99 1.62
CA LEU A 153 -6.39 -6.88 2.66
C LEU A 153 -6.98 -6.08 3.82
N PRO A 154 -8.10 -6.54 4.42
CA PRO A 154 -8.68 -5.89 5.59
C PRO A 154 -7.64 -5.62 6.68
N ASN A 155 -7.72 -4.44 7.31
CA ASN A 155 -6.78 -3.97 8.33
C ASN A 155 -5.32 -3.86 7.87
N GLY A 156 -5.02 -4.00 6.57
CA GLY A 156 -3.67 -4.12 6.06
C GLY A 156 -2.95 -5.39 6.53
N ASP A 157 -3.69 -6.40 6.96
CA ASP A 157 -3.15 -7.60 7.60
C ASP A 157 -2.79 -8.69 6.60
N PHE A 158 -1.53 -9.11 6.61
CA PHE A 158 -1.03 -10.23 5.81
C PHE A 158 0.27 -10.80 6.38
N ASP A 159 0.58 -12.02 5.97
CA ASP A 159 1.87 -12.67 6.13
C ASP A 159 2.39 -13.16 4.77
N LYS A 160 3.55 -13.81 4.74
CA LYS A 160 4.13 -14.36 3.50
C LYS A 160 3.22 -15.38 2.81
N ARG A 161 2.43 -16.12 3.58
CA ARG A 161 1.49 -17.13 3.11
C ARG A 161 0.32 -16.48 2.37
N VAL A 162 -0.23 -15.39 2.93
CA VAL A 162 -1.29 -14.60 2.31
C VAL A 162 -0.81 -13.98 1.00
N LEU A 163 0.41 -13.39 0.98
CA LEU A 163 1.01 -12.83 -0.24
C LEU A 163 1.17 -13.89 -1.34
N ARG A 164 1.67 -15.08 -0.98
CA ARG A 164 1.83 -16.19 -1.92
C ARG A 164 0.48 -16.61 -2.51
N ILE A 165 -0.55 -16.79 -1.66
CA ILE A 165 -1.87 -17.21 -2.11
C ILE A 165 -2.54 -16.14 -3.01
N ALA A 166 -2.42 -14.86 -2.65
CA ALA A 166 -2.92 -13.77 -3.49
C ALA A 166 -2.25 -13.80 -4.87
N ASN A 167 -0.93 -13.94 -4.93
CA ASN A 167 -0.17 -14.05 -6.18
C ASN A 167 -0.56 -15.27 -7.02
N GLU A 168 -0.75 -16.45 -6.40
CA GLU A 168 -1.23 -17.67 -7.07
C GLU A 168 -2.63 -17.48 -7.70
N LEU A 169 -3.42 -16.56 -7.15
CA LEU A 169 -4.73 -16.17 -7.65
C LEU A 169 -4.67 -14.94 -8.59
N ASN A 170 -3.48 -14.57 -9.06
CA ASN A 170 -3.21 -13.43 -9.93
C ASN A 170 -3.60 -12.06 -9.34
N TYR A 171 -3.47 -11.90 -8.03
CA TYR A 171 -3.66 -10.64 -7.34
C TYR A 171 -2.34 -9.98 -6.94
N SER A 172 -2.23 -8.68 -7.20
CA SER A 172 -1.23 -7.82 -6.55
C SER A 172 -1.79 -7.28 -5.24
N VAL A 173 -1.03 -7.43 -4.15
CA VAL A 173 -1.40 -6.90 -2.84
C VAL A 173 -0.98 -5.45 -2.74
N ILE A 174 -1.93 -4.55 -2.54
CA ILE A 174 -1.74 -3.11 -2.48
C ILE A 174 -1.92 -2.62 -1.05
N GLN A 175 -0.93 -1.93 -0.55
CA GLN A 175 -0.94 -1.24 0.73
C GLN A 175 -0.97 0.29 0.49
N TRP A 176 -0.40 1.08 1.38
CA TRP A 176 -0.31 2.54 1.29
C TRP A 176 0.96 3.03 1.97
N ASP A 177 1.49 4.13 1.53
CA ASP A 177 2.58 4.82 2.22
C ASP A 177 2.04 5.99 3.06
N THR A 178 1.11 6.76 2.51
CA THR A 178 0.42 7.80 3.28
C THR A 178 -0.94 7.32 3.79
N ASP A 179 -1.03 7.08 5.11
CA ASP A 179 -2.31 6.87 5.81
C ASP A 179 -2.88 8.22 6.25
N SER A 180 -4.09 8.56 5.78
CA SER A 180 -4.80 9.80 6.14
C SER A 180 -5.24 9.83 7.61
N LEU A 181 -5.39 8.66 8.24
CA LEU A 181 -6.00 8.44 9.55
C LEU A 181 -7.45 8.97 9.66
N ASP A 182 -8.16 9.11 8.55
CA ASP A 182 -9.55 9.56 8.51
C ASP A 182 -10.50 8.65 9.30
N TRP A 183 -10.18 7.36 9.39
CA TRP A 183 -10.89 6.36 10.17
C TRP A 183 -10.90 6.64 11.70
N LYS A 184 -9.97 7.47 12.20
CA LYS A 184 -9.94 7.95 13.59
C LYS A 184 -10.85 9.17 13.83
N ASN A 185 -11.38 9.76 12.77
CA ASN A 185 -12.14 11.02 12.82
C ASN A 185 -11.42 12.15 13.58
N PRO A 186 -10.15 12.46 13.26
CA PRO A 186 -9.33 13.38 14.04
C PRO A 186 -9.66 14.86 13.79
N GLY A 187 -10.51 15.16 12.83
CA GLY A 187 -10.83 16.49 12.33
C GLY A 187 -10.34 16.70 10.89
N VAL A 188 -11.11 17.46 10.13
CA VAL A 188 -10.84 17.74 8.70
C VAL A 188 -9.43 18.28 8.48
N GLU A 189 -9.03 19.28 9.28
CA GLU A 189 -7.70 19.90 9.16
C GLU A 189 -6.57 18.89 9.37
N GLN A 190 -6.70 17.99 10.34
CA GLN A 190 -5.67 16.97 10.62
C GLN A 190 -5.55 15.97 9.47
N ILE A 191 -6.67 15.52 8.89
CA ILE A 191 -6.69 14.65 7.70
C ILE A 191 -5.98 15.34 6.54
N VAL A 192 -6.38 16.58 6.24
CA VAL A 192 -5.78 17.37 5.16
C VAL A 192 -4.28 17.54 5.35
N ASN A 193 -3.86 18.03 6.51
CA ASN A 193 -2.44 18.29 6.79
C ASN A 193 -1.62 17.01 6.72
N ARG A 194 -2.15 15.90 7.24
CA ARG A 194 -1.45 14.62 7.20
C ARG A 194 -1.21 14.12 5.78
N VAL A 195 -2.22 14.15 4.92
CA VAL A 195 -2.05 13.74 3.52
C VAL A 195 -1.11 14.68 2.79
N THR A 196 -1.36 16.00 2.84
CA THR A 196 -0.63 16.97 2.01
C THR A 196 0.82 17.19 2.46
N SER A 197 1.17 16.90 3.71
CA SER A 197 2.55 17.01 4.20
C SER A 197 3.39 15.76 3.97
N LYS A 198 2.75 14.59 3.78
CA LYS A 198 3.43 13.32 3.56
C LYS A 198 3.49 12.91 2.10
N ALA A 199 2.57 13.43 1.29
CA ALA A 199 2.49 13.11 -0.13
C ALA A 199 3.84 13.27 -0.84
N HIS A 200 4.22 12.28 -1.62
CA HIS A 200 5.45 12.25 -2.40
C HIS A 200 5.19 11.60 -3.78
N PRO A 201 6.08 11.78 -4.77
CA PRO A 201 5.96 11.11 -6.06
C PRO A 201 5.82 9.60 -5.91
N GLY A 202 4.81 9.03 -6.58
CA GLY A 202 4.55 7.60 -6.54
C GLY A 202 3.79 7.08 -5.31
N ASP A 203 3.30 7.97 -4.45
CA ASP A 203 2.58 7.62 -3.23
C ASP A 203 1.21 6.97 -3.51
N ILE A 204 0.85 6.01 -2.67
CA ILE A 204 -0.49 5.43 -2.58
C ILE A 204 -1.11 5.92 -1.27
N VAL A 205 -2.13 6.78 -1.38
CA VAL A 205 -2.80 7.40 -0.23
C VAL A 205 -4.01 6.58 0.19
N LEU A 206 -4.07 6.20 1.47
CA LEU A 206 -5.24 5.56 2.06
C LEU A 206 -6.25 6.59 2.56
N LEU A 207 -7.45 6.47 2.07
CA LEU A 207 -8.68 7.12 2.52
C LEU A 207 -9.79 6.06 2.64
N HIS A 208 -10.88 6.39 3.31
CA HIS A 208 -12.03 5.50 3.44
C HIS A 208 -13.31 6.18 2.99
N ALA A 209 -14.19 5.37 2.40
CA ALA A 209 -15.56 5.79 2.06
C ALA A 209 -16.62 4.98 2.80
N SER A 210 -16.24 4.28 3.87
CA SER A 210 -17.15 3.62 4.82
C SER A 210 -17.76 4.61 5.81
N ASP A 211 -18.92 4.30 6.37
CA ASP A 211 -19.68 5.20 7.24
C ASP A 211 -18.99 5.55 8.56
N SER A 212 -18.00 4.77 8.99
CA SER A 212 -17.16 5.09 10.14
C SER A 212 -16.30 6.36 9.94
N CYS A 213 -15.98 6.72 8.70
CA CYS A 213 -15.07 7.83 8.35
C CYS A 213 -15.89 9.09 8.02
N LYS A 214 -16.29 9.81 9.09
CA LYS A 214 -17.30 10.86 9.01
C LYS A 214 -16.84 12.14 8.32
N GLN A 215 -15.54 12.36 8.19
CA GLN A 215 -14.94 13.64 7.79
C GLN A 215 -14.23 13.58 6.43
N THR A 216 -14.08 12.41 5.83
CA THR A 216 -13.33 12.21 4.59
C THR A 216 -13.91 13.04 3.44
N HIS A 217 -15.24 13.08 3.29
CA HIS A 217 -15.89 13.85 2.24
C HIS A 217 -15.71 15.37 2.36
N GLU A 218 -15.48 15.88 3.58
CA GLU A 218 -15.17 17.28 3.84
C GLU A 218 -13.69 17.60 3.60
N ALA A 219 -12.80 16.66 3.98
CA ALA A 219 -11.35 16.82 3.80
C ALA A 219 -10.93 16.67 2.34
N LEU A 220 -11.58 15.77 1.59
CA LEU A 220 -11.18 15.35 0.25
C LEU A 220 -11.07 16.52 -0.75
N PRO A 221 -12.02 17.46 -0.86
CA PRO A 221 -11.91 18.59 -1.81
C PRO A 221 -10.69 19.47 -1.52
N ILE A 222 -10.33 19.65 -0.25
CA ILE A 222 -9.18 20.45 0.17
C ILE A 222 -7.88 19.70 -0.15
N ILE A 223 -7.85 18.38 0.09
CA ILE A 223 -6.71 17.51 -0.27
C ILE A 223 -6.44 17.60 -1.77
N ILE A 224 -7.48 17.43 -2.60
CA ILE A 224 -7.36 17.47 -4.06
C ILE A 224 -6.78 18.83 -4.51
N ASP A 225 -7.33 19.94 -4.03
CA ASP A 225 -6.87 21.27 -4.41
C ASP A 225 -5.42 21.53 -4.00
N LYS A 226 -5.05 21.16 -2.78
CA LYS A 226 -3.68 21.32 -2.27
C LYS A 226 -2.67 20.45 -3.04
N LEU A 227 -2.99 19.18 -3.29
CA LEU A 227 -2.09 18.29 -4.05
C LEU A 227 -1.92 18.79 -5.49
N ARG A 228 -2.99 19.24 -6.14
CA ARG A 228 -2.90 19.87 -7.47
C ARG A 228 -2.04 21.15 -7.45
N SER A 229 -2.19 21.99 -6.43
CA SER A 229 -1.35 23.18 -6.29
C SER A 229 0.14 22.88 -6.07
N GLN A 230 0.44 21.71 -5.52
CA GLN A 230 1.80 21.16 -5.39
C GLN A 230 2.30 20.50 -6.69
N GLY A 231 1.47 20.43 -7.73
CA GLY A 231 1.79 19.89 -9.05
C GLY A 231 1.56 18.39 -9.19
N TYR A 232 0.81 17.75 -8.27
CA TYR A 232 0.48 16.34 -8.40
C TYR A 232 -0.67 16.09 -9.38
N GLU A 233 -0.51 15.03 -10.18
CA GLU A 233 -1.56 14.44 -11.01
C GLU A 233 -2.08 13.16 -10.36
N PHE A 234 -3.39 12.91 -10.48
CA PHE A 234 -4.02 11.71 -9.92
C PHE A 234 -4.08 10.60 -10.96
N VAL A 235 -3.57 9.44 -10.58
CA VAL A 235 -3.57 8.21 -11.40
C VAL A 235 -4.21 7.06 -10.61
N SER A 236 -4.67 6.01 -11.30
CA SER A 236 -5.06 4.78 -10.61
C SER A 236 -3.82 3.99 -10.17
N VAL A 237 -4.00 3.05 -9.25
CA VAL A 237 -2.88 2.18 -8.80
C VAL A 237 -2.28 1.42 -9.97
N SER A 238 -3.10 0.85 -10.87
CA SER A 238 -2.57 0.16 -12.06
C SER A 238 -1.84 1.09 -13.01
N GLN A 239 -2.28 2.34 -13.17
CA GLN A 239 -1.54 3.33 -13.96
C GLN A 239 -0.22 3.70 -13.29
N LEU A 240 -0.20 3.84 -11.96
CA LEU A 240 1.01 4.11 -11.20
C LEU A 240 2.02 2.97 -11.35
N MET A 241 1.60 1.72 -11.21
CA MET A 241 2.46 0.54 -11.37
C MET A 241 3.06 0.41 -12.77
N LYS A 242 2.36 0.84 -13.81
CA LYS A 242 2.87 0.80 -15.19
C LYS A 242 3.99 1.79 -15.46
N GLN A 243 4.12 2.84 -14.67
CA GLN A 243 5.17 3.86 -14.88
C GLN A 243 6.57 3.33 -14.61
N THR A 244 6.76 2.42 -13.65
CA THR A 244 8.06 1.78 -13.40
C THR A 244 8.53 0.86 -14.53
N HIS A 245 7.62 0.27 -15.29
CA HIS A 245 7.98 -0.59 -16.42
C HIS A 245 8.43 0.20 -17.67
N VAL A 246 8.03 1.45 -17.79
CA VAL A 246 8.41 2.33 -18.91
C VAL A 246 9.77 2.97 -18.68
N ASP A 247 10.08 3.33 -17.44
CA ASP A 247 11.34 4.02 -17.10
C ASP A 247 12.56 3.06 -17.07
N ASN A 248 12.32 1.74 -17.05
CA ASN A 248 13.38 0.70 -17.11
C ASN A 248 13.69 0.19 -18.53
N LYS A 249 13.09 0.75 -19.58
CA LYS A 249 13.43 0.37 -20.95
C LYS A 249 14.68 1.15 -21.37
N PRO A 250 15.79 0.48 -21.73
CA PRO A 250 16.97 1.17 -22.24
C PRO A 250 16.57 1.99 -23.48
N PRO A 251 17.21 3.15 -23.72
CA PRO A 251 16.95 3.94 -24.91
C PRO A 251 17.15 3.04 -26.15
N VAL A 252 16.18 3.05 -27.05
CA VAL A 252 16.31 2.38 -28.33
C VAL A 252 17.42 3.12 -29.07
N GLU A 253 18.59 2.51 -29.24
CA GLU A 253 19.63 3.03 -30.13
C GLU A 253 19.07 2.99 -31.56
N ASP A 254 18.79 4.16 -32.09
CA ASP A 254 18.36 4.36 -33.45
C ASP A 254 19.60 4.19 -34.35
N HIS A 255 19.78 2.99 -34.86
CA HIS A 255 20.80 2.71 -35.87
C HIS A 255 20.25 3.12 -37.25
N THR A 256 20.41 4.40 -37.58
CA THR A 256 20.39 4.87 -38.98
C THR A 256 21.79 4.93 -39.55
#